data_6e689430809a0ed32ed2ac2df71c3fc5
#
_entry.id   6e689430809a0ed32ed2ac2df71c3fc5
#
_cell.length_a   1.000
_cell.length_b   1.000
_cell.length_c   1.000
_cell.angle_alpha   90.00
_cell.angle_beta   90.00
_cell.angle_gamma   90.00
#
_symmetry.space_group_name_H-M   'P 1'
#
loop_
_entity.id
_entity.type
_entity.pdbx_description
1 polymer ?
#
loop_
_entity_poly.entity_id
_entity_poly.type
_entity_poly.pdbx_seq_one_letter_code
_entity_poly.pdbx_strand_id
1 'polypeptide(L)'
;VRDGLRDAVARTMDRLQLDALIYPTWSNPPRLIGDLNTPAGDNSQVFSPTTGNPAITVPMGYTRNNALPAGMTFFGRAFDEERLIKLVYDYEQATKWRHEPASTPPLGSPTGGDGKR
;
A
#
# COMPACT_ATOMS: atom_id res chain seq x y z
N VAL A 1 17.59 -2.74 -20.25
CA VAL A 1 16.38 -3.39 -19.72
C VAL A 1 15.54 -2.42 -18.90
N ARG A 2 16.12 -1.65 -17.94
CA ARG A 2 15.38 -0.69 -17.09
C ARG A 2 14.65 0.39 -17.92
N ASP A 3 15.36 1.03 -18.81
CA ASP A 3 14.80 2.13 -19.62
C ASP A 3 13.68 1.64 -20.53
N GLY A 4 13.84 0.46 -21.13
CA GLY A 4 12.81 -0.14 -21.98
C GLY A 4 11.51 -0.43 -21.24
N LEU A 5 11.56 -0.89 -19.96
CA LEU A 5 10.37 -1.10 -19.15
C LEU A 5 9.73 0.23 -18.76
N ARG A 6 10.52 1.21 -18.32
CA ARG A 6 10.04 2.56 -18.00
C ARG A 6 9.28 3.16 -19.19
N ASP A 7 9.87 3.11 -20.38
CA ASP A 7 9.27 3.64 -21.59
C ASP A 7 8.01 2.90 -22.01
N ALA A 8 7.99 1.56 -21.85
CA ALA A 8 6.81 0.76 -22.15
C ALA A 8 5.65 1.10 -21.24
N VAL A 9 5.91 1.26 -19.93
CA VAL A 9 4.91 1.69 -18.95
C VAL A 9 4.40 3.08 -19.29
N ALA A 10 5.29 4.05 -19.53
CA ALA A 10 4.91 5.42 -19.87
C ALA A 10 4.01 5.46 -21.12
N ARG A 11 4.41 4.80 -22.21
CA ARG A 11 3.61 4.72 -23.44
C ARG A 11 2.25 4.05 -23.20
N THR A 12 2.18 3.04 -22.33
CA THR A 12 0.91 2.37 -22.02
C THR A 12 -0.03 3.29 -21.26
N MET A 13 0.49 3.99 -20.25
CA MET A 13 -0.27 4.97 -19.49
C MET A 13 -0.76 6.12 -20.38
N ASP A 14 0.07 6.60 -21.31
CA ASP A 14 -0.31 7.65 -22.26
C ASP A 14 -1.40 7.20 -23.22
N ARG A 15 -1.23 6.04 -23.82
CA ARG A 15 -2.21 5.49 -24.77
C ARG A 15 -3.57 5.25 -24.14
N LEU A 16 -3.60 4.82 -22.88
CA LEU A 16 -4.83 4.51 -22.15
C LEU A 16 -5.30 5.69 -21.28
N GLN A 17 -4.60 6.82 -21.32
CA GLN A 17 -4.89 8.03 -20.53
C GLN A 17 -5.04 7.73 -19.03
N LEU A 18 -4.11 6.92 -18.46
CA LEU A 18 -4.12 6.53 -17.07
C LEU A 18 -3.33 7.53 -16.21
N ASP A 19 -3.90 7.90 -15.08
CA ASP A 19 -3.23 8.71 -14.06
C ASP A 19 -2.31 7.88 -13.17
N ALA A 20 -2.69 6.65 -12.87
CA ALA A 20 -1.89 5.69 -12.10
C ALA A 20 -2.22 4.26 -12.49
N LEU A 21 -1.34 3.33 -12.13
CA LEU A 21 -1.60 1.90 -12.11
C LEU A 21 -1.81 1.46 -10.66
N ILE A 22 -2.78 0.57 -10.43
CA ILE A 22 -3.03 0.01 -9.12
C ILE A 22 -2.92 -1.51 -9.15
N TYR A 23 -2.33 -2.08 -8.10
CA TYR A 23 -2.24 -3.52 -7.93
C TYR A 23 -2.10 -3.90 -6.45
N PRO A 24 -2.50 -5.11 -6.05
CA PRO A 24 -2.24 -5.60 -4.70
C PRO A 24 -0.73 -5.61 -4.43
N THR A 25 -0.30 -5.04 -3.31
CA THR A 25 1.12 -5.02 -2.92
C THR A 25 1.66 -6.44 -2.76
N TRP A 26 0.81 -7.35 -2.25
CA TRP A 26 1.10 -8.78 -2.13
C TRP A 26 -0.02 -9.58 -2.78
N SER A 27 0.34 -10.60 -3.58
CA SER A 27 -0.62 -11.50 -4.21
C SER A 27 -1.24 -12.50 -3.23
N ASN A 28 -0.56 -12.77 -2.12
CA ASN A 28 -0.98 -13.73 -1.10
C ASN A 28 -0.83 -13.14 0.30
N PRO A 29 -1.64 -13.58 1.27
CA PRO A 29 -1.43 -13.24 2.67
C PRO A 29 -0.05 -13.70 3.16
N PRO A 30 0.49 -13.10 4.23
CA PRO A 30 1.72 -13.57 4.85
C PRO A 30 1.65 -15.05 5.21
N ARG A 31 2.76 -15.74 5.04
CA ARG A 31 2.90 -17.14 5.45
C ARG A 31 2.92 -17.27 6.96
N LEU A 32 2.53 -18.45 7.44
CA LEU A 32 2.82 -18.82 8.83
C LEU A 32 4.33 -18.97 9.02
N ILE A 33 4.81 -18.69 10.22
CA ILE A 33 6.22 -18.89 10.57
C ILE A 33 6.54 -20.37 10.41
N GLY A 34 7.60 -20.70 9.65
CA GLY A 34 8.01 -22.06 9.32
C GLY A 34 7.31 -22.70 8.11
N ASP A 35 6.31 -22.07 7.53
CA ASP A 35 5.68 -22.53 6.29
C ASP A 35 6.51 -22.09 5.08
N LEU A 36 7.21 -23.04 4.45
CA LEU A 36 8.01 -22.82 3.25
C LEU A 36 7.27 -23.18 1.95
N ASN A 37 6.08 -23.76 2.03
CA ASN A 37 5.37 -24.33 0.89
C ASN A 37 4.28 -23.39 0.35
N THR A 38 3.63 -22.59 1.20
CA THR A 38 2.64 -21.63 0.75
C THR A 38 3.28 -20.56 -0.15
N PRO A 39 2.69 -20.24 -1.31
CA PRO A 39 3.22 -19.20 -2.18
C PRO A 39 3.34 -17.87 -1.43
N ALA A 40 4.48 -17.21 -1.55
CA ALA A 40 4.63 -15.80 -1.21
C ALA A 40 4.40 -14.99 -2.50
N GLY A 41 3.87 -13.80 -2.37
CA GLY A 41 3.62 -12.99 -3.55
C GLY A 41 3.87 -11.52 -3.25
N ASP A 42 5.14 -11.11 -3.29
CA ASP A 42 5.51 -9.70 -3.19
C ASP A 42 5.48 -9.06 -4.58
N ASN A 43 4.49 -8.22 -4.82
CA ASN A 43 4.37 -7.45 -6.05
C ASN A 43 4.99 -6.05 -5.94
N SER A 44 5.45 -5.65 -4.76
CA SER A 44 6.02 -4.31 -4.53
C SER A 44 7.24 -4.04 -5.40
N GLN A 45 7.96 -5.10 -5.81
CA GLN A 45 9.18 -5.03 -6.61
C GLN A 45 8.93 -5.05 -8.12
N VAL A 46 7.68 -5.20 -8.57
CA VAL A 46 7.39 -5.44 -9.99
C VAL A 46 7.74 -4.22 -10.84
N PHE A 47 7.30 -3.05 -10.46
CA PHE A 47 7.45 -1.85 -11.30
C PHE A 47 8.36 -0.79 -10.69
N SER A 48 8.10 -0.34 -9.46
CA SER A 48 8.73 0.85 -8.91
C SER A 48 10.25 0.76 -8.80
N PRO A 49 10.86 -0.26 -8.16
CA PRO A 49 12.31 -0.34 -8.06
C PRO A 49 12.99 -0.52 -9.42
N THR A 50 12.32 -1.19 -10.35
CA THR A 50 12.86 -1.49 -11.67
C THR A 50 12.83 -0.28 -12.60
N THR A 51 11.80 0.55 -12.52
CA THR A 51 11.63 1.73 -13.37
C THR A 51 12.15 3.01 -12.73
N GLY A 52 12.22 3.07 -11.39
CA GLY A 52 12.51 4.28 -10.64
C GLY A 52 11.33 5.25 -10.56
N ASN A 53 10.12 4.81 -10.93
CA ASN A 53 8.91 5.61 -10.79
C ASN A 53 8.36 5.55 -9.36
N PRO A 54 7.64 6.58 -8.89
CA PRO A 54 7.06 6.61 -7.56
C PRO A 54 5.96 5.58 -7.38
N ALA A 55 5.88 5.03 -6.16
CA ALA A 55 4.79 4.16 -5.75
C ALA A 55 4.44 4.39 -4.28
N ILE A 56 3.16 4.31 -3.95
CA ILE A 56 2.65 4.45 -2.59
C ILE A 56 1.74 3.27 -2.28
N THR A 57 1.93 2.65 -1.12
CA THR A 57 1.06 1.57 -0.64
C THR A 57 0.11 2.08 0.44
N VAL A 58 -1.16 1.73 0.33
CA VAL A 58 -2.20 2.07 1.29
C VAL A 58 -3.01 0.84 1.69
N PRO A 59 -3.65 0.83 2.86
CA PRO A 59 -4.56 -0.24 3.24
C PRO A 59 -5.71 -0.39 2.23
N MET A 60 -6.02 -1.62 1.83
CA MET A 60 -7.18 -1.93 0.96
C MET A 60 -8.20 -2.85 1.62
N GLY A 61 -8.03 -3.11 2.91
CA GLY A 61 -8.89 -4.01 3.67
C GLY A 61 -8.09 -5.09 4.39
N TYR A 62 -8.75 -6.20 4.67
CA TYR A 62 -8.19 -7.30 5.46
C TYR A 62 -8.52 -8.64 4.81
N THR A 63 -7.63 -9.61 5.03
CA THR A 63 -7.81 -11.01 4.61
C THR A 63 -8.03 -11.92 5.83
N ARG A 64 -8.32 -13.20 5.61
CA ARG A 64 -8.49 -14.21 6.66
C ARG A 64 -9.42 -13.76 7.80
N ASN A 65 -10.68 -13.47 7.45
CA ASN A 65 -11.68 -13.02 8.42
C ASN A 65 -11.25 -11.75 9.19
N ASN A 66 -10.73 -10.78 8.48
CA ASN A 66 -10.24 -9.50 9.02
C ASN A 66 -9.01 -9.60 9.96
N ALA A 67 -8.27 -10.71 9.93
CA ALA A 67 -7.11 -10.89 10.80
C ALA A 67 -5.82 -10.25 10.24
N LEU A 68 -5.68 -10.22 8.91
CA LEU A 68 -4.44 -9.76 8.27
C LEU A 68 -4.69 -8.57 7.35
N PRO A 69 -3.99 -7.45 7.53
CA PRO A 69 -4.13 -6.30 6.65
C PRO A 69 -3.62 -6.62 5.24
N ALA A 70 -4.27 -6.04 4.25
CA ALA A 70 -3.87 -6.09 2.86
C ALA A 70 -3.57 -4.69 2.33
N GLY A 71 -2.57 -4.58 1.47
CA GLY A 71 -2.14 -3.33 0.88
C GLY A 71 -2.37 -3.28 -0.62
N MET A 72 -2.70 -2.09 -1.11
CA MET A 72 -2.78 -1.76 -2.52
C MET A 72 -1.71 -0.74 -2.87
N THR A 73 -0.97 -1.00 -3.92
CA THR A 73 0.05 -0.09 -4.44
C THR A 73 -0.53 0.76 -5.57
N PHE A 74 -0.37 2.06 -5.44
CA PHE A 74 -0.53 3.04 -6.50
C PHE A 74 0.83 3.34 -7.09
N PHE A 75 0.97 3.19 -8.40
CA PHE A 75 2.21 3.41 -9.12
C PHE A 75 1.99 4.54 -10.14
N GLY A 76 2.86 5.54 -10.10
CA GLY A 76 2.75 6.76 -10.90
C GLY A 76 3.79 6.89 -11.99
N ARG A 77 3.73 8.02 -12.70
CA ARG A 77 4.76 8.44 -13.66
C ARG A 77 5.99 8.96 -12.93
N ALA A 78 7.12 8.97 -13.60
CA ALA A 78 8.31 9.60 -13.07
C ALA A 78 8.06 11.08 -12.73
N PHE A 79 8.44 11.50 -11.53
CA PHE A 79 8.29 12.88 -11.02
C PHE A 79 6.84 13.38 -10.87
N ASP A 80 5.86 12.48 -10.80
CA ASP A 80 4.43 12.82 -10.62
C ASP A 80 3.93 12.42 -9.22
N GLU A 81 4.78 12.57 -8.21
CA GLU A 81 4.50 12.24 -6.81
C GLU A 81 3.30 13.03 -6.27
N GLU A 82 3.17 14.29 -6.64
CA GLU A 82 2.06 15.14 -6.20
C GLU A 82 0.70 14.56 -6.60
N ARG A 83 0.55 14.14 -7.86
CA ARG A 83 -0.67 13.52 -8.36
C ARG A 83 -0.95 12.21 -7.63
N LEU A 84 0.10 11.41 -7.45
CA LEU A 84 -0.02 10.13 -6.79
C LEU A 84 -0.47 10.28 -5.33
N ILE A 85 0.07 11.26 -4.59
CA ILE A 85 -0.33 11.58 -3.22
C ILE A 85 -1.81 12.00 -3.17
N LYS A 86 -2.28 12.83 -4.10
CA LYS A 86 -3.69 13.23 -4.17
C LYS A 86 -4.61 12.04 -4.37
N LEU A 87 -4.31 11.17 -5.33
CA LEU A 87 -5.11 9.97 -5.60
C LEU A 87 -5.18 9.05 -4.38
N VAL A 88 -4.04 8.83 -3.74
CA VAL A 88 -3.94 7.98 -2.55
C VAL A 88 -4.70 8.59 -1.36
N TYR A 89 -4.58 9.90 -1.16
CA TYR A 89 -5.30 10.61 -0.11
C TYR A 89 -6.82 10.49 -0.30
N ASP A 90 -7.31 10.73 -1.50
CA ASP A 90 -8.73 10.62 -1.81
C ASP A 90 -9.25 9.20 -1.58
N TYR A 91 -8.49 8.19 -2.00
CA TYR A 91 -8.81 6.79 -1.74
C TYR A 91 -8.85 6.49 -0.24
N GLU A 92 -7.84 6.91 0.52
CA GLU A 92 -7.77 6.67 1.96
C GLU A 92 -8.93 7.35 2.71
N GLN A 93 -9.26 8.60 2.35
CA GLN A 93 -10.39 9.32 2.94
C GLN A 93 -11.74 8.68 2.63
N ALA A 94 -11.90 8.12 1.44
CA ALA A 94 -13.13 7.45 1.03
C ALA A 94 -13.32 6.08 1.69
N THR A 95 -12.23 5.34 1.94
CA THR A 95 -12.30 3.94 2.38
C THR A 95 -12.05 3.75 3.87
N LYS A 96 -11.13 4.51 4.46
CA LYS A 96 -10.74 4.45 5.89
C LYS A 96 -10.48 3.03 6.40
N TRP A 97 -9.84 2.21 5.57
CA TRP A 97 -9.59 0.80 5.89
C TRP A 97 -8.64 0.58 7.08
N ARG A 98 -7.81 1.58 7.41
CA ARG A 98 -6.88 1.43 8.51
C ARG A 98 -7.60 1.43 9.84
N HIS A 99 -7.40 0.39 10.64
CA HIS A 99 -7.76 0.36 12.06
C HIS A 99 -6.61 -0.20 12.89
N GLU A 100 -6.62 0.08 14.17
CA GLU A 100 -5.62 -0.41 15.10
C GLU A 100 -5.81 -1.91 15.38
N PRO A 101 -4.72 -2.68 15.52
CA PRO A 101 -4.83 -4.07 15.95
C PRO A 101 -5.45 -4.17 17.35
N ALA A 102 -6.36 -5.11 17.55
CA ALA A 102 -6.98 -5.34 18.86
C ALA A 102 -5.95 -5.67 19.97
N SER A 103 -4.81 -6.24 19.58
CA SER A 103 -3.70 -6.57 20.48
C SER A 103 -2.90 -5.36 20.96
N THR A 104 -3.02 -4.22 20.29
CA THR A 104 -2.29 -2.99 20.58
C THR A 104 -3.26 -1.80 20.53
N PRO A 105 -4.20 -1.70 21.51
CA PRO A 105 -5.15 -0.59 21.54
C PRO A 105 -4.42 0.75 21.78
N PRO A 106 -5.06 1.90 21.46
CA PRO A 106 -4.50 3.21 21.75
C PRO A 106 -4.07 3.30 23.21
N LEU A 107 -2.97 3.98 23.47
CA LEU A 107 -2.61 4.36 24.82
C LEU A 107 -3.74 5.22 25.39
N GLY A 108 -4.32 4.81 26.51
CA GLY A 108 -5.33 5.62 27.19
C GLY A 108 -4.80 7.04 27.42
N SER A 109 -5.66 8.04 27.23
CA SER A 109 -5.31 9.41 27.61
C SER A 109 -4.81 9.38 29.05
N PRO A 110 -3.70 10.07 29.40
CA PRO A 110 -3.26 10.13 30.80
C PRO A 110 -4.42 10.65 31.61
N THR A 111 -4.99 9.78 32.44
CA THR A 111 -5.97 10.19 33.45
C THR A 111 -5.27 11.22 34.31
N GLY A 112 -5.72 12.47 34.22
CA GLY A 112 -5.20 13.57 35.02
C GLY A 112 -5.15 13.10 36.46
N GLY A 113 -3.94 13.07 37.02
CA GLY A 113 -3.74 12.71 38.43
C GLY A 113 -4.57 13.67 39.29
N ASP A 114 -5.60 13.15 39.89
CA ASP A 114 -6.35 13.86 40.91
C ASP A 114 -5.43 14.01 42.12
N GLY A 115 -4.75 15.15 42.17
CA GLY A 115 -3.94 15.53 43.30
C GLY A 115 -4.82 15.88 44.49
N LYS A 116 -5.20 14.88 45.25
CA LYS A 116 -5.62 15.11 46.64
C LYS A 116 -4.40 15.11 47.55
N ARG A 117 -4.04 16.29 47.99
CA ARG A 117 -3.32 16.51 49.26
C ARG A 117 -4.30 16.46 50.41
#